data_4d18db665a3bf17da02029d41171617f
#
_entry.id   4d18db665a3bf17da02029d41171617f
#
_cell.length_a   1.000
_cell.length_b   1.000
_cell.length_c   1.000
_cell.angle_alpha   90.00
_cell.angle_beta   90.00
_cell.angle_gamma   90.00
#
_symmetry.space_group_name_H-M   'P 1'
#
loop_
_entity.id
_entity.type
_entity.pdbx_description
1 polymer ?
#
loop_
_entity_poly.entity_id
_entity_poly.type
_entity_poly.pdbx_seq_one_letter_code
_entity_poly.pdbx_strand_id
1 'polypeptide(L)'
;IALDSIGIDTWGVDFGCIGPDGTILGLPRAYRDPYTEGEPEKFFAKIPRETVYGLTGIQVMNFNSLYQLSAMTREGFSPLKSAERILFIPDLLSYMLTGNMVCEYTDASTSQMLNPRTKRFEASLLEGAGVKPSLLGQVVMPGTPVGTLTDAVAAQTGVGKVPVIAVAGHDTASAVAAVPAEGPNFAYLSSGTWSLMGIETEEPIINDASFRHNFTNEGGIEGTTRFLKNITGMWLLEQCRREWEKDGFVYSYPEIVEMAQSEPGFTSTVNPDDTRFSNPESMSAAIASFCSQNGQIPPESHSQYVRCIFSSLARRYGQVLDILREMAPFPIEKLHVIGGGSKNALLNRMTADVIGIPVVAGPSEATAIGNCMVQAKAAGIVTDRN
;
A
#
# COMPACT_ATOMS: atom_id res chain seq x y z
N ILE A 1 -24.13 20.01 -11.02
CA ILE A 1 -22.66 20.18 -10.89
C ILE A 1 -22.05 19.59 -12.14
N ALA A 2 -21.24 20.37 -12.88
CA ALA A 2 -20.42 19.85 -13.96
C ALA A 2 -19.16 19.20 -13.34
N LEU A 3 -18.83 18.00 -13.81
CA LEU A 3 -17.58 17.31 -13.47
C LEU A 3 -16.69 17.29 -14.70
N ASP A 4 -15.42 17.63 -14.54
CA ASP A 4 -14.44 17.63 -15.62
C ASP A 4 -13.89 16.21 -15.88
N SER A 5 -13.69 15.41 -14.82
CA SER A 5 -13.27 14.02 -14.91
C SER A 5 -13.58 13.23 -13.62
N ILE A 6 -13.38 11.92 -13.69
CA ILE A 6 -13.43 10.98 -12.56
C ILE A 6 -12.13 10.19 -12.56
N GLY A 7 -11.49 10.08 -11.40
CA GLY A 7 -10.34 9.19 -11.15
C GLY A 7 -10.61 8.28 -9.97
N ILE A 8 -10.19 7.03 -10.06
CA ILE A 8 -10.42 6.01 -9.02
C ILE A 8 -9.07 5.48 -8.55
N ASP A 9 -8.81 5.58 -7.26
CA ASP A 9 -7.73 4.87 -6.58
C ASP A 9 -8.29 3.99 -5.46
N THR A 10 -7.60 2.90 -5.17
CA THR A 10 -7.96 1.91 -4.15
C THR A 10 -6.70 1.31 -3.53
N TRP A 11 -6.88 0.32 -2.68
CA TRP A 11 -5.78 -0.53 -2.22
C TRP A 11 -5.29 -1.43 -3.36
N GLY A 12 -4.04 -1.86 -3.31
CA GLY A 12 -3.42 -2.76 -4.28
C GLY A 12 -3.75 -4.25 -4.08
N VAL A 13 -3.17 -5.07 -4.92
CA VAL A 13 -3.11 -6.53 -4.94
C VAL A 13 -4.40 -7.30 -5.23
N ASP A 14 -5.57 -6.77 -4.90
CA ASP A 14 -6.85 -7.45 -5.14
C ASP A 14 -7.37 -7.21 -6.55
N PHE A 15 -8.14 -8.16 -7.06
CA PHE A 15 -8.64 -8.13 -8.43
C PHE A 15 -9.97 -8.87 -8.59
N GLY A 16 -10.69 -8.54 -9.66
CA GLY A 16 -11.87 -9.27 -10.12
C GLY A 16 -11.63 -10.01 -11.42
N CYS A 17 -12.45 -11.03 -11.67
CA CYS A 17 -12.43 -11.82 -12.89
C CYS A 17 -13.56 -11.39 -13.82
N ILE A 18 -13.27 -11.23 -15.11
CA ILE A 18 -14.26 -10.87 -16.16
C ILE A 18 -14.40 -12.03 -17.13
N GLY A 19 -15.63 -12.39 -17.41
CA GLY A 19 -15.98 -13.44 -18.37
C GLY A 19 -15.89 -12.98 -19.82
N PRO A 20 -16.01 -13.93 -20.79
CA PRO A 20 -15.95 -13.62 -22.23
C PRO A 20 -17.06 -12.69 -22.71
N ASP A 21 -18.17 -12.63 -22.00
CA ASP A 21 -19.32 -11.75 -22.28
C ASP A 21 -19.22 -10.39 -21.57
N GLY A 22 -18.10 -10.11 -20.89
CA GLY A 22 -17.87 -8.88 -20.11
C GLY A 22 -18.51 -8.89 -18.73
N THR A 23 -19.12 -9.98 -18.28
CA THR A 23 -19.71 -10.05 -16.94
C THR A 23 -18.63 -10.25 -15.86
N ILE A 24 -18.84 -9.68 -14.67
CA ILE A 24 -18.03 -9.91 -13.50
C ILE A 24 -18.34 -11.30 -12.93
N LEU A 25 -17.32 -12.14 -12.82
CA LEU A 25 -17.44 -13.54 -12.38
C LEU A 25 -17.24 -13.65 -10.87
N GLY A 26 -18.32 -13.65 -10.12
CA GLY A 26 -18.29 -13.72 -8.67
C GLY A 26 -17.79 -12.44 -8.00
N LEU A 27 -17.48 -12.54 -6.71
CA LEU A 27 -16.91 -11.42 -5.94
C LEU A 27 -15.39 -11.55 -5.87
N PRO A 28 -14.65 -10.43 -5.91
CA PRO A 28 -13.23 -10.41 -5.55
C PRO A 28 -13.00 -11.02 -4.16
N ARG A 29 -11.91 -11.76 -3.98
CA ARG A 29 -11.45 -12.20 -2.66
C ARG A 29 -10.63 -11.10 -2.02
N ALA A 30 -10.77 -10.94 -0.71
CA ALA A 30 -9.98 -9.97 0.03
C ALA A 30 -8.58 -10.51 0.35
N TYR A 31 -7.56 -9.68 0.22
CA TYR A 31 -6.17 -10.05 0.53
C TYR A 31 -5.95 -10.47 1.99
N ARG A 32 -6.86 -10.08 2.89
CA ARG A 32 -6.83 -10.49 4.31
C ARG A 32 -7.44 -11.86 4.59
N ASP A 33 -8.05 -12.49 3.59
CA ASP A 33 -8.56 -13.84 3.73
C ASP A 33 -7.39 -14.84 3.82
N PRO A 34 -7.50 -15.90 4.64
CA PRO A 34 -6.36 -16.78 4.94
C PRO A 34 -5.98 -17.77 3.82
N TYR A 35 -6.65 -17.74 2.67
CA TYR A 35 -6.45 -18.73 1.59
C TYR A 35 -5.05 -18.72 0.96
N THR A 36 -4.27 -17.66 1.19
CA THR A 36 -2.88 -17.52 0.70
C THR A 36 -1.83 -17.92 1.74
N GLU A 37 -2.23 -18.40 2.91
CA GLU A 37 -1.29 -18.84 3.93
C GLU A 37 -0.42 -20.02 3.42
N GLY A 38 0.91 -19.88 3.55
CA GLY A 38 1.89 -20.84 3.06
C GLY A 38 1.98 -20.96 1.54
N GLU A 39 1.31 -20.07 0.77
CA GLU A 39 1.36 -20.10 -0.70
C GLU A 39 2.70 -19.58 -1.26
N PRO A 40 3.36 -18.55 -0.67
CA PRO A 40 4.69 -18.15 -1.12
C PRO A 40 5.69 -19.32 -1.10
N GLU A 41 5.74 -20.12 -0.04
CA GLU A 41 6.65 -21.27 0.10
C GLU A 41 6.39 -22.31 -0.97
N LYS A 42 5.11 -22.59 -1.30
CA LYS A 42 4.73 -23.51 -2.38
C LYS A 42 5.13 -22.98 -3.74
N PHE A 43 5.00 -21.65 -3.95
CA PHE A 43 5.41 -21.01 -5.19
C PHE A 43 6.93 -21.02 -5.36
N PHE A 44 7.69 -20.75 -4.28
CA PHE A 44 9.15 -20.77 -4.28
C PHE A 44 9.76 -22.16 -4.50
N ALA A 45 9.00 -23.22 -4.24
CA ALA A 45 9.39 -24.57 -4.65
C ALA A 45 9.43 -24.76 -6.17
N LYS A 46 8.72 -23.90 -6.94
CA LYS A 46 8.72 -23.90 -8.41
C LYS A 46 9.70 -22.87 -8.99
N ILE A 47 9.65 -21.65 -8.47
CA ILE A 47 10.49 -20.52 -8.90
C ILE A 47 11.15 -19.91 -7.64
N PRO A 48 12.49 -19.95 -7.51
CA PRO A 48 13.18 -19.49 -6.32
C PRO A 48 12.84 -18.04 -5.95
N ARG A 49 12.77 -17.75 -4.64
CA ARG A 49 12.44 -16.41 -4.11
C ARG A 49 13.33 -15.31 -4.67
N GLU A 50 14.63 -15.60 -4.81
CA GLU A 50 15.62 -14.69 -5.38
C GLU A 50 15.30 -14.34 -6.84
N THR A 51 14.82 -15.33 -7.61
CA THR A 51 14.40 -15.12 -9.01
C THR A 51 13.18 -14.25 -9.07
N VAL A 52 12.15 -14.53 -8.27
CA VAL A 52 10.91 -13.74 -8.21
C VAL A 52 11.24 -12.29 -7.86
N TYR A 53 12.05 -12.07 -6.81
CA TYR A 53 12.45 -10.73 -6.39
C TYR A 53 13.33 -10.05 -7.45
N GLY A 54 14.28 -10.73 -8.03
CA GLY A 54 15.16 -10.21 -9.07
C GLY A 54 14.42 -9.70 -10.32
N LEU A 55 13.29 -10.34 -10.66
CA LEU A 55 12.43 -9.95 -11.77
C LEU A 55 11.51 -8.77 -11.41
N THR A 56 10.97 -8.74 -10.19
CA THR A 56 9.89 -7.82 -9.82
C THR A 56 10.31 -6.73 -8.83
N GLY A 57 11.31 -7.00 -7.99
CA GLY A 57 11.72 -6.11 -6.91
C GLY A 57 10.66 -5.89 -5.84
N ILE A 58 9.61 -6.69 -5.79
CA ILE A 58 8.46 -6.48 -4.90
C ILE A 58 8.67 -7.24 -3.58
N GLN A 59 8.38 -6.55 -2.48
CA GLN A 59 8.36 -7.12 -1.12
C GLN A 59 7.48 -8.37 -1.09
N VAL A 60 8.01 -9.48 -0.58
CA VAL A 60 7.24 -10.70 -0.43
C VAL A 60 6.26 -10.54 0.73
N MET A 61 4.98 -10.58 0.37
CA MET A 61 3.84 -10.63 1.28
C MET A 61 2.95 -11.78 0.81
N ASN A 62 2.44 -12.61 1.73
CA ASN A 62 1.63 -13.78 1.37
C ASN A 62 0.40 -13.45 0.51
N PHE A 63 -0.10 -12.23 0.61
CA PHE A 63 -1.29 -11.72 -0.07
C PHE A 63 -1.02 -11.05 -1.42
N ASN A 64 0.23 -10.97 -1.93
CA ASN A 64 0.46 -10.41 -3.26
C ASN A 64 -0.32 -11.20 -4.32
N SER A 65 -0.78 -10.51 -5.36
CA SER A 65 -1.66 -11.10 -6.40
C SER A 65 -1.09 -12.38 -7.01
N LEU A 66 0.24 -12.47 -7.15
CA LEU A 66 0.92 -13.68 -7.61
C LEU A 66 0.53 -14.91 -6.78
N TYR A 67 0.53 -14.79 -5.46
CA TYR A 67 0.19 -15.90 -4.57
C TYR A 67 -1.31 -16.10 -4.46
N GLN A 68 -2.11 -15.03 -4.59
CA GLN A 68 -3.56 -15.14 -4.70
C GLN A 68 -3.95 -15.98 -5.92
N LEU A 69 -3.37 -15.68 -7.09
CA LEU A 69 -3.60 -16.43 -8.33
C LEU A 69 -3.13 -17.89 -8.23
N SER A 70 -1.95 -18.13 -7.63
CA SER A 70 -1.42 -19.47 -7.40
C SER A 70 -2.37 -20.29 -6.51
N ALA A 71 -2.85 -19.72 -5.40
CA ALA A 71 -3.79 -20.36 -4.50
C ALA A 71 -5.14 -20.65 -5.19
N MET A 72 -5.70 -19.66 -5.89
CA MET A 72 -6.97 -19.81 -6.63
C MET A 72 -6.87 -20.88 -7.72
N THR A 73 -5.75 -20.94 -8.43
CA THR A 73 -5.49 -22.00 -9.43
C THR A 73 -5.46 -23.38 -8.78
N ARG A 74 -4.72 -23.53 -7.68
CA ARG A 74 -4.60 -24.78 -6.92
C ARG A 74 -5.96 -25.24 -6.38
N GLU A 75 -6.77 -24.34 -5.87
CA GLU A 75 -8.12 -24.62 -5.36
C GLU A 75 -9.14 -24.87 -6.47
N GLY A 76 -8.81 -24.54 -7.70
CA GLY A 76 -9.70 -24.65 -8.83
C GLY A 76 -10.84 -23.63 -8.81
N PHE A 77 -10.56 -22.40 -8.36
CA PHE A 77 -11.52 -21.32 -8.24
C PHE A 77 -12.25 -21.04 -9.55
N SER A 78 -13.55 -21.26 -9.58
CA SER A 78 -14.38 -21.25 -10.77
C SER A 78 -14.36 -19.94 -11.55
N PRO A 79 -14.43 -18.75 -10.94
CA PRO A 79 -14.31 -17.49 -11.67
C PRO A 79 -12.98 -17.37 -12.44
N LEU A 80 -11.85 -17.74 -11.83
CA LEU A 80 -10.55 -17.67 -12.49
C LEU A 80 -10.46 -18.61 -13.70
N LYS A 81 -11.03 -19.82 -13.60
CA LYS A 81 -11.06 -20.79 -14.71
C LYS A 81 -11.84 -20.29 -15.93
N SER A 82 -12.89 -19.50 -15.70
CA SER A 82 -13.80 -19.00 -16.72
C SER A 82 -13.44 -17.58 -17.18
N ALA A 83 -12.43 -16.97 -16.56
CA ALA A 83 -12.06 -15.59 -16.86
C ALA A 83 -11.43 -15.42 -18.24
N GLU A 84 -11.81 -14.35 -18.93
CA GLU A 84 -11.16 -13.80 -20.13
C GLU A 84 -10.18 -12.69 -19.76
N ARG A 85 -10.45 -11.97 -18.64
CA ARG A 85 -9.62 -10.90 -18.11
C ARG A 85 -9.61 -10.90 -16.58
N ILE A 86 -8.53 -10.37 -16.03
CA ILE A 86 -8.38 -9.99 -14.64
C ILE A 86 -8.19 -8.48 -14.59
N LEU A 87 -8.93 -7.79 -13.73
CA LEU A 87 -8.82 -6.34 -13.51
C LEU A 87 -8.55 -6.09 -12.03
N PHE A 88 -7.52 -5.31 -11.72
CA PHE A 88 -7.28 -4.83 -10.37
C PHE A 88 -8.46 -3.95 -9.92
N ILE A 89 -8.65 -3.77 -8.63
CA ILE A 89 -9.87 -3.13 -8.11
C ILE A 89 -10.13 -1.75 -8.72
N PRO A 90 -9.16 -0.81 -8.85
CA PRO A 90 -9.45 0.49 -9.45
C PRO A 90 -9.79 0.38 -10.95
N ASP A 91 -9.17 -0.57 -11.66
CA ASP A 91 -9.47 -0.86 -13.05
C ASP A 91 -10.85 -1.51 -13.22
N LEU A 92 -11.23 -2.41 -12.29
CA LEU A 92 -12.55 -3.01 -12.27
C LEU A 92 -13.66 -1.97 -12.07
N LEU A 93 -13.46 -1.03 -11.14
CA LEU A 93 -14.40 0.05 -10.91
C LEU A 93 -14.48 1.00 -12.12
N SER A 94 -13.34 1.31 -12.74
CA SER A 94 -13.27 2.10 -13.97
C SER A 94 -13.98 1.37 -15.14
N TYR A 95 -13.82 0.05 -15.24
CA TYR A 95 -14.55 -0.78 -16.19
C TYR A 95 -16.08 -0.73 -15.99
N MET A 96 -16.54 -0.82 -14.74
CA MET A 96 -17.97 -0.70 -14.43
C MET A 96 -18.56 0.65 -14.84
N LEU A 97 -17.76 1.71 -14.81
CA LEU A 97 -18.18 3.05 -15.23
C LEU A 97 -18.15 3.24 -16.75
N THR A 98 -17.16 2.66 -17.44
CA THR A 98 -16.87 3.00 -18.85
C THR A 98 -17.10 1.85 -19.84
N GLY A 99 -17.11 0.60 -19.37
CA GLY A 99 -17.08 -0.59 -20.21
C GLY A 99 -15.71 -0.87 -20.84
N ASN A 100 -14.67 -0.07 -20.55
CA ASN A 100 -13.31 -0.25 -21.09
C ASN A 100 -12.39 -0.89 -20.06
N MET A 101 -11.65 -1.93 -20.48
CA MET A 101 -10.70 -2.64 -19.63
C MET A 101 -9.31 -2.06 -19.81
N VAL A 102 -8.71 -1.61 -18.71
CA VAL A 102 -7.32 -1.15 -18.62
C VAL A 102 -6.60 -1.92 -17.54
N CYS A 103 -5.27 -1.76 -17.46
CA CYS A 103 -4.45 -2.26 -16.38
C CYS A 103 -3.51 -1.12 -15.97
N GLU A 104 -3.83 -0.42 -14.89
CA GLU A 104 -3.06 0.76 -14.50
C GLU A 104 -1.75 0.35 -13.80
N TYR A 105 -0.67 1.05 -14.14
CA TYR A 105 0.70 0.72 -13.80
C TYR A 105 0.97 0.65 -12.29
N THR A 106 0.49 1.62 -11.51
CA THR A 106 0.84 1.71 -10.10
C THR A 106 0.21 0.60 -9.28
N ASP A 107 -1.03 0.23 -9.60
CA ASP A 107 -1.71 -0.92 -8.96
C ASP A 107 -1.12 -2.24 -9.46
N ALA A 108 -0.98 -2.41 -10.78
CA ALA A 108 -0.37 -3.60 -11.37
C ALA A 108 1.01 -3.92 -10.79
N SER A 109 1.78 -2.89 -10.44
CA SER A 109 3.12 -3.04 -9.86
C SER A 109 3.12 -3.71 -8.48
N THR A 110 2.03 -3.59 -7.71
CA THR A 110 1.92 -4.21 -6.37
C THR A 110 1.83 -5.73 -6.43
N SER A 111 1.48 -6.27 -7.58
CA SER A 111 1.08 -7.67 -7.80
C SER A 111 2.18 -8.72 -7.61
N GLN A 112 3.45 -8.31 -7.61
CA GLN A 112 4.63 -9.18 -7.70
C GLN A 112 4.70 -10.02 -9.00
N MET A 113 4.07 -9.52 -10.07
CA MET A 113 4.10 -10.14 -11.40
C MET A 113 4.69 -9.20 -12.47
N LEU A 114 4.77 -7.90 -12.18
CA LEU A 114 5.26 -6.88 -13.11
C LEU A 114 6.77 -6.66 -12.93
N ASN A 115 7.50 -6.60 -14.05
CA ASN A 115 8.89 -6.19 -14.06
C ASN A 115 8.95 -4.65 -14.09
N PRO A 116 9.55 -3.98 -13.10
CA PRO A 116 9.55 -2.51 -13.01
C PRO A 116 10.43 -1.84 -14.08
N ARG A 117 11.41 -2.56 -14.66
CA ARG A 117 12.29 -2.04 -15.72
C ARG A 117 11.58 -2.04 -17.08
N THR A 118 10.89 -3.13 -17.39
CA THR A 118 10.20 -3.29 -18.69
C THR A 118 8.76 -2.78 -18.64
N LYS A 119 8.19 -2.62 -17.43
CA LYS A 119 6.78 -2.30 -17.17
C LYS A 119 5.82 -3.29 -17.84
N ARG A 120 6.24 -4.57 -17.87
CA ARG A 120 5.47 -5.69 -18.44
C ARG A 120 5.37 -6.82 -17.42
N PHE A 121 4.30 -7.58 -17.51
CA PHE A 121 4.14 -8.79 -16.72
C PHE A 121 5.13 -9.87 -17.15
N GLU A 122 5.71 -10.55 -16.17
CA GLU A 122 6.64 -11.67 -16.38
C GLU A 122 5.86 -12.95 -16.66
N ALA A 123 5.93 -13.42 -17.90
CA ALA A 123 5.21 -14.62 -18.34
C ALA A 123 5.56 -15.85 -17.50
N SER A 124 6.84 -16.01 -17.12
CA SER A 124 7.31 -17.12 -16.29
C SER A 124 6.65 -17.17 -14.91
N LEU A 125 6.37 -16.01 -14.30
CA LEU A 125 5.69 -15.94 -13.01
C LEU A 125 4.21 -16.29 -13.14
N LEU A 126 3.56 -15.79 -14.18
CA LEU A 126 2.16 -16.12 -14.47
C LEU A 126 1.96 -17.60 -14.77
N GLU A 127 2.83 -18.18 -15.58
CA GLU A 127 2.84 -19.63 -15.86
C GLU A 127 3.10 -20.46 -14.59
N GLY A 128 4.03 -20.00 -13.73
CA GLY A 128 4.29 -20.60 -12.42
C GLY A 128 3.07 -20.60 -11.49
N ALA A 129 2.23 -19.56 -11.57
CA ALA A 129 0.94 -19.48 -10.87
C ALA A 129 -0.18 -20.27 -11.57
N GLY A 130 0.08 -20.83 -12.76
CA GLY A 130 -0.90 -21.56 -13.57
C GLY A 130 -1.90 -20.65 -14.28
N VAL A 131 -1.51 -19.42 -14.58
CA VAL A 131 -2.36 -18.39 -15.18
C VAL A 131 -1.84 -18.01 -16.57
N LYS A 132 -2.75 -17.86 -17.53
CA LYS A 132 -2.37 -17.42 -18.89
C LYS A 132 -2.00 -15.94 -18.88
N PRO A 133 -0.85 -15.54 -19.47
CA PRO A 133 -0.48 -14.12 -19.57
C PRO A 133 -1.55 -13.23 -20.23
N SER A 134 -2.35 -13.80 -21.13
CA SER A 134 -3.44 -13.09 -21.82
C SER A 134 -4.58 -12.62 -20.90
N LEU A 135 -4.66 -13.11 -19.65
CA LEU A 135 -5.64 -12.65 -18.67
C LEU A 135 -5.36 -11.23 -18.17
N LEU A 136 -4.10 -10.79 -18.23
CA LEU A 136 -3.71 -9.43 -17.87
C LEU A 136 -3.63 -8.55 -19.12
N GLY A 137 -4.19 -7.33 -19.01
CA GLY A 137 -4.20 -6.36 -20.10
C GLY A 137 -2.85 -5.68 -20.33
N GLN A 138 -2.81 -4.85 -21.36
CA GLN A 138 -1.68 -3.95 -21.56
C GLN A 138 -1.67 -2.90 -20.46
N VAL A 139 -0.49 -2.66 -19.87
CA VAL A 139 -0.29 -1.66 -18.82
C VAL A 139 -0.43 -0.25 -19.42
N VAL A 140 -1.22 0.58 -18.75
CA VAL A 140 -1.35 2.01 -19.05
C VAL A 140 -0.77 2.84 -17.89
N MET A 141 -0.29 4.03 -18.21
CA MET A 141 0.33 4.92 -17.22
C MET A 141 -0.71 5.83 -16.57
N PRO A 142 -0.48 6.31 -15.33
CA PRO A 142 -1.29 7.36 -14.72
C PRO A 142 -1.47 8.57 -15.66
N GLY A 143 -2.68 9.13 -15.71
CA GLY A 143 -3.06 10.20 -16.63
C GLY A 143 -3.65 9.71 -17.96
N THR A 144 -3.72 8.40 -18.21
CA THR A 144 -4.30 7.86 -19.44
C THR A 144 -5.83 7.94 -19.39
N PRO A 145 -6.51 8.49 -20.41
CA PRO A 145 -7.97 8.41 -20.52
C PRO A 145 -8.45 6.97 -20.71
N VAL A 146 -9.34 6.51 -19.82
CA VAL A 146 -9.98 5.18 -19.91
C VAL A 146 -11.15 5.20 -20.88
N GLY A 147 -11.92 6.29 -20.85
CA GLY A 147 -13.12 6.47 -21.65
C GLY A 147 -14.06 7.49 -21.00
N THR A 148 -15.34 7.43 -21.38
CA THR A 148 -16.39 8.22 -20.73
C THR A 148 -17.40 7.31 -20.06
N LEU A 149 -18.19 7.85 -19.13
CA LEU A 149 -19.29 7.10 -18.54
C LEU A 149 -20.19 6.49 -19.62
N THR A 150 -20.62 5.24 -19.41
CA THR A 150 -21.61 4.58 -20.28
C THR A 150 -22.93 5.36 -20.28
N ASP A 151 -23.77 5.16 -21.31
CA ASP A 151 -25.10 5.80 -21.38
C ASP A 151 -25.95 5.46 -20.15
N ALA A 152 -25.88 4.21 -19.68
CA ALA A 152 -26.60 3.76 -18.51
C ALA A 152 -26.17 4.49 -17.24
N VAL A 153 -24.88 4.59 -16.97
CA VAL A 153 -24.33 5.27 -15.80
C VAL A 153 -24.61 6.77 -15.86
N ALA A 154 -24.41 7.39 -17.04
CA ALA A 154 -24.68 8.82 -17.25
C ALA A 154 -26.17 9.15 -17.01
N ALA A 155 -27.09 8.29 -17.48
CA ALA A 155 -28.53 8.45 -17.27
C ALA A 155 -28.94 8.26 -15.79
N GLN A 156 -28.37 7.25 -15.10
CA GLN A 156 -28.66 7.00 -13.70
C GLN A 156 -28.18 8.11 -12.75
N THR A 157 -27.01 8.67 -13.04
CA THR A 157 -26.37 9.68 -12.19
C THR A 157 -26.77 11.11 -12.56
N GLY A 158 -27.18 11.34 -13.78
CA GLY A 158 -27.51 12.68 -14.30
C GLY A 158 -26.29 13.60 -14.54
N VAL A 159 -25.04 13.08 -14.45
CA VAL A 159 -23.82 13.90 -14.59
C VAL A 159 -23.32 13.99 -16.05
N GLY A 160 -23.95 13.28 -17.00
CA GLY A 160 -23.56 13.30 -18.41
C GLY A 160 -22.38 12.38 -18.72
N LYS A 161 -21.78 12.58 -19.89
CA LYS A 161 -20.63 11.78 -20.40
C LYS A 161 -19.32 12.34 -19.84
N VAL A 162 -19.06 12.10 -18.56
CA VAL A 162 -17.84 12.54 -17.88
C VAL A 162 -16.69 11.60 -18.25
N PRO A 163 -15.49 12.12 -18.60
CA PRO A 163 -14.30 11.31 -18.80
C PRO A 163 -13.86 10.60 -17.51
N VAL A 164 -13.37 9.36 -17.66
CA VAL A 164 -12.70 8.61 -16.59
C VAL A 164 -11.22 8.52 -16.94
N ILE A 165 -10.37 8.91 -16.00
CA ILE A 165 -8.91 8.95 -16.14
C ILE A 165 -8.33 7.84 -15.25
N ALA A 166 -7.44 7.02 -15.79
CA ALA A 166 -6.58 6.17 -14.99
C ALA A 166 -5.62 7.07 -14.20
N VAL A 167 -5.90 7.28 -12.92
CA VAL A 167 -5.00 8.00 -12.01
C VAL A 167 -3.93 7.03 -11.49
N ALA A 168 -3.14 7.39 -10.49
CA ALA A 168 -2.33 6.42 -9.78
C ALA A 168 -3.30 5.51 -8.98
N GLY A 169 -3.64 4.36 -9.54
CA GLY A 169 -4.71 3.48 -9.06
C GLY A 169 -4.44 2.91 -7.67
N HIS A 170 -3.17 2.69 -7.32
CA HIS A 170 -2.78 2.38 -5.93
C HIS A 170 -2.81 3.67 -5.09
N ASP A 171 -3.67 3.71 -4.05
CA ASP A 171 -3.92 4.87 -3.19
C ASP A 171 -2.65 5.53 -2.64
N THR A 172 -1.65 4.70 -2.28
CA THR A 172 -0.34 5.19 -1.83
C THR A 172 0.45 5.88 -2.95
N ALA A 173 0.30 5.46 -4.20
CA ALA A 173 0.94 6.15 -5.32
C ALA A 173 0.32 7.53 -5.54
N SER A 174 -1.01 7.63 -5.45
CA SER A 174 -1.72 8.91 -5.43
C SER A 174 -1.26 9.77 -4.23
N ALA A 175 -1.13 9.18 -3.04
CA ALA A 175 -0.68 9.93 -1.87
C ALA A 175 0.75 10.48 -2.03
N VAL A 176 1.67 9.71 -2.59
CA VAL A 176 3.07 10.15 -2.84
C VAL A 176 3.12 11.26 -3.89
N ALA A 177 2.23 11.22 -4.90
CA ALA A 177 2.11 12.29 -5.88
C ALA A 177 1.80 13.67 -5.26
N ALA A 178 1.14 13.70 -4.10
CA ALA A 178 0.77 14.92 -3.38
C ALA A 178 1.85 15.40 -2.38
N VAL A 179 3.01 14.74 -2.29
CA VAL A 179 4.09 15.19 -1.39
C VAL A 179 4.61 16.55 -1.85
N PRO A 180 4.55 17.61 -1.00
CA PRO A 180 4.99 18.94 -1.38
C PRO A 180 6.52 19.07 -1.23
N ALA A 181 7.25 18.27 -2.01
CA ALA A 181 8.70 18.21 -1.92
C ALA A 181 9.37 19.13 -2.95
N GLU A 182 10.36 19.87 -2.48
CA GLU A 182 11.28 20.63 -3.34
C GLU A 182 12.53 19.78 -3.61
N GLY A 183 12.64 19.25 -4.82
CA GLY A 183 13.76 18.40 -5.24
C GLY A 183 13.66 16.94 -4.75
N PRO A 184 14.68 16.09 -5.05
CA PRO A 184 14.63 14.66 -4.82
C PRO A 184 15.04 14.20 -3.42
N ASN A 185 15.70 15.06 -2.61
CA ASN A 185 16.40 14.70 -1.37
C ASN A 185 15.45 14.46 -0.18
N PHE A 186 14.41 13.71 -0.36
CA PHE A 186 13.45 13.42 0.70
C PHE A 186 13.08 11.94 0.76
N ALA A 187 12.62 11.51 1.93
CA ALA A 187 11.82 10.32 2.10
C ALA A 187 10.37 10.70 2.42
N TYR A 188 9.45 9.79 2.14
CA TYR A 188 8.07 9.91 2.55
C TYR A 188 7.67 8.80 3.51
N LEU A 189 6.67 9.07 4.34
CA LEU A 189 5.97 8.12 5.18
C LEU A 189 4.47 8.30 4.97
N SER A 190 3.85 7.41 4.21
CA SER A 190 2.39 7.32 4.17
C SER A 190 1.94 6.60 5.43
N SER A 191 1.37 7.36 6.37
CA SER A 191 1.04 6.87 7.72
C SER A 191 -0.47 6.69 7.89
N GLY A 192 -0.87 5.44 8.02
CA GLY A 192 -2.24 4.99 8.24
C GLY A 192 -2.27 3.67 9.01
N THR A 193 -3.23 2.80 8.70
CA THR A 193 -3.28 1.41 9.21
C THR A 193 -1.98 0.68 8.90
N TRP A 194 -1.49 0.78 7.66
CA TRP A 194 -0.12 0.51 7.26
C TRP A 194 0.70 1.78 7.32
N SER A 195 2.01 1.63 7.44
CA SER A 195 2.98 2.71 7.26
C SER A 195 3.93 2.32 6.12
N LEU A 196 3.92 3.10 5.05
CA LEU A 196 4.75 2.88 3.88
C LEU A 196 5.84 3.95 3.84
N MET A 197 7.08 3.56 4.16
CA MET A 197 8.22 4.49 4.16
C MET A 197 9.12 4.23 2.98
N GLY A 198 9.43 5.26 2.20
CA GLY A 198 10.23 5.10 1.00
C GLY A 198 10.75 6.40 0.41
N ILE A 199 11.38 6.24 -0.73
CA ILE A 199 11.87 7.30 -1.62
C ILE A 199 11.30 7.08 -3.02
N GLU A 200 11.33 8.11 -3.84
CA GLU A 200 10.97 8.02 -5.25
C GLU A 200 12.24 8.12 -6.10
N THR A 201 12.41 7.19 -7.02
CA THR A 201 13.59 7.08 -7.88
C THR A 201 13.19 6.93 -9.35
N GLU A 202 14.07 7.29 -10.27
CA GLU A 202 13.83 7.06 -11.70
C GLU A 202 13.94 5.56 -12.04
N GLU A 203 14.92 4.86 -11.46
CA GLU A 203 15.18 3.45 -11.70
C GLU A 203 14.89 2.60 -10.45
N PRO A 204 14.46 1.34 -10.61
CA PRO A 204 14.23 0.44 -9.48
C PRO A 204 15.54 0.02 -8.80
N ILE A 205 15.52 -0.08 -7.48
CA ILE A 205 16.64 -0.55 -6.65
C ILE A 205 16.42 -2.02 -6.32
N ILE A 206 17.00 -2.89 -7.14
CA ILE A 206 16.92 -4.36 -6.99
C ILE A 206 18.34 -4.91 -6.85
N ASN A 207 18.74 -5.21 -5.63
CA ASN A 207 20.06 -5.75 -5.27
C ASN A 207 19.97 -6.62 -4.02
N ASP A 208 21.11 -7.19 -3.58
CA ASP A 208 21.18 -8.07 -2.40
C ASP A 208 20.70 -7.40 -1.11
N ALA A 209 20.92 -6.10 -0.94
CA ALA A 209 20.51 -5.36 0.25
C ALA A 209 18.98 -5.18 0.25
N SER A 210 18.40 -4.72 -0.87
CA SER A 210 16.96 -4.55 -0.99
C SER A 210 16.21 -5.89 -0.84
N PHE A 211 16.78 -6.99 -1.36
CA PHE A 211 16.26 -8.34 -1.19
C PHE A 211 16.30 -8.80 0.28
N ARG A 212 17.47 -8.69 0.93
CA ARG A 212 17.64 -9.11 2.33
C ARG A 212 16.71 -8.34 3.28
N HIS A 213 16.54 -7.05 3.06
CA HIS A 213 15.68 -6.19 3.87
C HIS A 213 14.22 -6.20 3.42
N ASN A 214 13.90 -6.97 2.38
CA ASN A 214 12.54 -7.13 1.83
C ASN A 214 11.89 -5.78 1.52
N PHE A 215 12.56 -4.95 0.71
CA PHE A 215 12.01 -3.70 0.16
C PHE A 215 11.23 -3.97 -1.11
N THR A 216 10.38 -3.02 -1.50
CA THR A 216 9.52 -3.11 -2.69
C THR A 216 9.81 -1.96 -3.65
N ASN A 217 9.67 -2.22 -4.96
CA ASN A 217 9.84 -1.28 -6.06
C ASN A 217 8.50 -1.12 -6.80
N GLU A 218 7.61 -0.34 -6.24
CA GLU A 218 6.28 -0.13 -6.80
C GLU A 218 6.24 1.05 -7.77
N GLY A 219 5.30 1.03 -8.72
CA GLY A 219 5.13 2.10 -9.69
C GLY A 219 4.73 3.43 -9.06
N GLY A 220 5.34 4.52 -9.53
CA GLY A 220 4.97 5.90 -9.23
C GLY A 220 4.34 6.58 -10.43
N ILE A 221 3.96 7.84 -10.28
CA ILE A 221 3.51 8.66 -11.40
C ILE A 221 4.70 8.99 -12.31
N GLU A 222 4.41 9.39 -13.58
CA GLU A 222 5.45 9.75 -14.56
C GLU A 222 6.49 8.66 -14.85
N GLY A 223 6.15 7.40 -14.50
CA GLY A 223 7.01 6.26 -14.73
C GLY A 223 8.13 6.07 -13.71
N THR A 224 8.11 6.82 -12.61
CA THR A 224 9.03 6.65 -11.49
C THR A 224 8.80 5.33 -10.74
N THR A 225 9.73 5.00 -9.87
CA THR A 225 9.65 3.87 -8.93
C THR A 225 9.58 4.41 -7.51
N ARG A 226 8.60 3.96 -6.77
CA ARG A 226 8.51 4.14 -5.31
C ARG A 226 9.28 2.99 -4.65
N PHE A 227 10.50 3.24 -4.23
CA PHE A 227 11.30 2.28 -3.48
C PHE A 227 10.99 2.44 -2.00
N LEU A 228 10.30 1.45 -1.42
CA LEU A 228 9.73 1.59 -0.08
C LEU A 228 9.74 0.26 0.70
N LYS A 229 9.40 0.37 1.97
CA LYS A 229 9.09 -0.77 2.85
C LYS A 229 7.72 -0.60 3.47
N ASN A 230 6.89 -1.63 3.36
CA ASN A 230 5.67 -1.74 4.14
C ASN A 230 6.03 -2.09 5.58
N ILE A 231 5.49 -1.33 6.51
CA ILE A 231 5.65 -1.48 7.96
C ILE A 231 4.25 -1.61 8.54
N THR A 232 4.07 -2.47 9.52
CA THR A 232 2.83 -2.50 10.29
C THR A 232 2.71 -1.17 11.04
N GLY A 233 1.72 -0.36 10.65
CA GLY A 233 1.53 1.00 11.17
C GLY A 233 0.60 1.04 12.39
N MET A 234 -0.44 1.88 12.29
CA MET A 234 -1.42 2.07 13.37
C MET A 234 -2.33 0.85 13.59
N TRP A 235 -2.18 -0.22 12.83
CA TRP A 235 -2.92 -1.48 12.99
C TRP A 235 -2.91 -2.00 14.44
N LEU A 236 -1.73 -1.97 15.11
CA LEU A 236 -1.61 -2.40 16.50
C LEU A 236 -2.56 -1.59 17.40
N LEU A 237 -2.56 -0.27 17.24
CA LEU A 237 -3.43 0.61 18.00
C LEU A 237 -4.92 0.37 17.67
N GLU A 238 -5.26 0.24 16.40
CA GLU A 238 -6.65 0.03 15.99
C GLU A 238 -7.22 -1.29 16.52
N GLN A 239 -6.38 -2.34 16.61
CA GLN A 239 -6.81 -3.60 17.21
C GLN A 239 -6.99 -3.45 18.74
N CYS A 240 -6.06 -2.81 19.44
CA CYS A 240 -6.23 -2.50 20.87
C CYS A 240 -7.49 -1.67 21.12
N ARG A 241 -7.75 -0.63 20.31
CA ARG A 241 -8.97 0.19 20.43
C ARG A 241 -10.24 -0.62 20.27
N ARG A 242 -10.29 -1.55 19.30
CA ARG A 242 -11.45 -2.45 19.11
C ARG A 242 -11.66 -3.40 20.29
N GLU A 243 -10.58 -3.83 20.96
CA GLU A 243 -10.68 -4.62 22.18
C GLU A 243 -11.26 -3.76 23.32
N TRP A 244 -10.71 -2.57 23.54
CA TRP A 244 -11.14 -1.66 24.58
C TRP A 244 -12.59 -1.18 24.40
N GLU A 245 -13.03 -1.00 23.16
CA GLU A 245 -14.41 -0.63 22.84
C GLU A 245 -15.42 -1.73 23.27
N LYS A 246 -15.04 -3.01 23.12
CA LYS A 246 -15.88 -4.13 23.63
C LYS A 246 -16.01 -4.12 25.15
N ASP A 247 -15.00 -3.60 25.83
CA ASP A 247 -14.97 -3.44 27.30
C ASP A 247 -15.58 -2.10 27.74
N GLY A 248 -16.14 -1.31 26.81
CA GLY A 248 -16.83 -0.05 27.06
C GLY A 248 -15.95 1.19 27.06
N PHE A 249 -14.66 1.08 26.67
CA PHE A 249 -13.73 2.21 26.60
C PHE A 249 -13.62 2.71 25.14
N VAL A 250 -14.15 3.89 24.88
CA VAL A 250 -14.08 4.56 23.57
C VAL A 250 -13.21 5.81 23.69
N TYR A 251 -12.16 5.86 22.88
CA TYR A 251 -11.20 6.98 22.88
C TYR A 251 -11.16 7.68 21.52
N SER A 252 -11.26 8.99 21.53
CA SER A 252 -10.97 9.84 20.38
C SER A 252 -9.45 9.88 20.11
N TYR A 253 -9.05 10.26 18.90
CA TYR A 253 -7.61 10.41 18.57
C TYR A 253 -6.89 11.45 19.44
N PRO A 254 -7.45 12.62 19.79
CA PRO A 254 -6.83 13.53 20.76
C PRO A 254 -6.58 12.87 22.12
N GLU A 255 -7.56 12.14 22.67
CA GLU A 255 -7.39 11.42 23.94
C GLU A 255 -6.29 10.36 23.86
N ILE A 256 -6.19 9.62 22.75
CA ILE A 256 -5.10 8.67 22.51
C ILE A 256 -3.72 9.37 22.56
N VAL A 257 -3.59 10.55 21.98
CA VAL A 257 -2.34 11.32 22.03
C VAL A 257 -2.04 11.77 23.48
N GLU A 258 -3.03 12.26 24.22
CA GLU A 258 -2.89 12.64 25.63
C GLU A 258 -2.49 11.45 26.50
N MET A 259 -3.09 10.27 26.29
CA MET A 259 -2.72 9.03 26.97
C MET A 259 -1.24 8.69 26.77
N ALA A 260 -0.72 8.76 25.55
CA ALA A 260 0.69 8.51 25.29
C ALA A 260 1.60 9.58 25.92
N GLN A 261 1.15 10.83 25.99
CA GLN A 261 1.88 11.93 26.62
C GLN A 261 1.94 11.80 28.15
N SER A 262 0.93 11.19 28.79
CA SER A 262 0.89 10.99 30.23
C SER A 262 1.89 9.94 30.74
N GLU A 263 2.46 9.13 29.85
CA GLU A 263 3.38 8.01 30.18
C GLU A 263 4.80 8.21 29.60
N PRO A 264 5.46 9.37 29.81
CA PRO A 264 6.76 9.63 29.19
C PRO A 264 7.86 8.67 29.67
N GLY A 265 7.71 8.09 30.86
CA GLY A 265 8.65 7.15 31.48
C GLY A 265 8.49 5.70 31.02
N PHE A 266 7.42 5.36 30.28
CA PHE A 266 7.24 4.01 29.78
C PHE A 266 8.11 3.79 28.53
N THR A 267 9.09 2.86 28.62
CA THR A 267 10.15 2.71 27.61
C THR A 267 10.09 1.40 26.83
N SER A 268 9.20 0.46 27.20
CA SER A 268 9.08 -0.81 26.48
C SER A 268 8.62 -0.60 25.05
N THR A 269 9.19 -1.37 24.14
CA THR A 269 8.89 -1.32 22.72
C THR A 269 8.76 -2.72 22.12
N VAL A 270 7.96 -2.84 21.06
CA VAL A 270 7.82 -4.05 20.28
C VAL A 270 8.38 -3.85 18.87
N ASN A 271 8.64 -4.94 18.14
CA ASN A 271 8.83 -4.85 16.69
C ASN A 271 7.46 -4.91 16.01
N PRO A 272 6.93 -3.83 15.42
CA PRO A 272 5.59 -3.83 14.82
C PRO A 272 5.41 -4.88 13.71
N ASP A 273 6.52 -5.28 13.07
CA ASP A 273 6.51 -6.25 11.95
C ASP A 273 6.65 -7.71 12.42
N ASP A 274 6.63 -7.99 13.71
CA ASP A 274 6.62 -9.36 14.23
C ASP A 274 5.32 -10.07 13.83
N THR A 275 5.43 -11.30 13.34
CA THR A 275 4.30 -12.07 12.80
C THR A 275 3.17 -12.28 13.79
N ARG A 276 3.46 -12.28 15.11
CA ARG A 276 2.44 -12.37 16.18
C ARG A 276 1.43 -11.23 16.15
N PHE A 277 1.75 -10.08 15.54
CA PHE A 277 0.88 -8.91 15.45
C PHE A 277 0.04 -8.86 14.17
N SER A 278 0.19 -9.83 13.27
CA SER A 278 -0.56 -9.83 12.00
C SER A 278 -2.07 -10.00 12.20
N ASN A 279 -2.49 -10.95 13.02
CA ASN A 279 -3.90 -11.18 13.35
C ASN A 279 -4.07 -11.98 14.65
N PRO A 280 -3.66 -11.46 15.82
CA PRO A 280 -3.80 -12.16 17.09
C PRO A 280 -5.27 -12.14 17.58
N GLU A 281 -5.65 -13.10 18.42
CA GLU A 281 -6.95 -13.07 19.11
C GLU A 281 -7.08 -11.83 20.02
N SER A 282 -6.00 -11.44 20.69
CA SER A 282 -5.89 -10.20 21.46
C SER A 282 -4.55 -9.53 21.17
N MET A 283 -4.62 -8.31 20.65
CA MET A 283 -3.44 -7.49 20.38
C MET A 283 -2.78 -7.02 21.67
N SER A 284 -3.58 -6.63 22.66
CA SER A 284 -3.08 -6.22 23.97
C SER A 284 -2.29 -7.35 24.64
N ALA A 285 -2.83 -8.57 24.65
CA ALA A 285 -2.13 -9.73 25.19
C ALA A 285 -0.85 -10.08 24.40
N ALA A 286 -0.88 -9.96 23.07
CA ALA A 286 0.28 -10.19 22.22
C ALA A 286 1.42 -9.19 22.50
N ILE A 287 1.10 -7.91 22.69
CA ILE A 287 2.07 -6.85 23.05
C ILE A 287 2.67 -7.13 24.44
N ALA A 288 1.85 -7.40 25.45
CA ALA A 288 2.31 -7.70 26.80
C ALA A 288 3.22 -8.94 26.81
N SER A 289 2.83 -10.01 26.11
CA SER A 289 3.63 -11.23 25.96
C SER A 289 4.97 -10.97 25.27
N PHE A 290 5.00 -10.14 24.21
CA PHE A 290 6.24 -9.75 23.55
C PHE A 290 7.19 -9.04 24.51
N CYS A 291 6.69 -8.05 25.24
CA CYS A 291 7.51 -7.32 26.23
C CYS A 291 8.08 -8.27 27.28
N SER A 292 7.25 -9.10 27.89
CA SER A 292 7.69 -10.07 28.92
C SER A 292 8.75 -11.04 28.41
N GLN A 293 8.56 -11.61 27.20
CA GLN A 293 9.50 -12.56 26.60
C GLN A 293 10.84 -11.92 26.24
N ASN A 294 10.88 -10.61 26.06
CA ASN A 294 12.10 -9.86 25.76
C ASN A 294 12.67 -9.12 27.01
N GLY A 295 12.24 -9.50 28.21
CA GLY A 295 12.76 -8.94 29.46
C GLY A 295 12.36 -7.47 29.68
N GLN A 296 11.31 -7.00 29.01
CA GLN A 296 10.77 -5.66 29.17
C GLN A 296 9.53 -5.66 30.07
N ILE A 297 9.22 -4.52 30.66
CA ILE A 297 8.02 -4.35 31.48
C ILE A 297 6.80 -4.37 30.55
N PRO A 298 5.82 -5.28 30.75
CA PRO A 298 4.60 -5.26 29.94
C PRO A 298 3.74 -4.04 30.26
N PRO A 299 2.99 -3.48 29.29
CA PRO A 299 2.01 -2.44 29.55
C PRO A 299 0.88 -2.96 30.46
N GLU A 300 0.46 -2.16 31.44
CA GLU A 300 -0.62 -2.46 32.41
C GLU A 300 -1.85 -1.56 32.22
N SER A 301 -1.68 -0.37 31.63
CA SER A 301 -2.77 0.58 31.35
C SER A 301 -2.90 0.86 29.85
N HIS A 302 -4.08 1.29 29.39
CA HIS A 302 -4.29 1.68 28.00
C HIS A 302 -3.30 2.77 27.56
N SER A 303 -2.97 3.73 28.47
CA SER A 303 -1.97 4.77 28.22
C SER A 303 -0.59 4.19 27.94
N GLN A 304 -0.16 3.18 28.70
CA GLN A 304 1.11 2.50 28.48
C GLN A 304 1.13 1.70 27.17
N TYR A 305 0.02 1.06 26.79
CA TYR A 305 -0.10 0.42 25.47
C TYR A 305 0.07 1.44 24.34
N VAL A 306 -0.61 2.59 24.40
CA VAL A 306 -0.47 3.62 23.38
C VAL A 306 0.96 4.14 23.31
N ARG A 307 1.58 4.43 24.48
CA ARG A 307 2.98 4.87 24.54
C ARG A 307 3.94 3.85 23.96
N CYS A 308 3.78 2.57 24.31
CA CYS A 308 4.54 1.47 23.76
C CYS A 308 4.46 1.43 22.22
N ILE A 309 3.25 1.50 21.66
CA ILE A 309 3.01 1.46 20.23
C ILE A 309 3.67 2.66 19.54
N PHE A 310 3.48 3.89 20.03
CA PHE A 310 4.07 5.08 19.39
C PHE A 310 5.60 5.05 19.44
N SER A 311 6.18 4.65 20.58
CA SER A 311 7.63 4.50 20.72
C SER A 311 8.17 3.42 19.77
N SER A 312 7.44 2.32 19.61
CA SER A 312 7.78 1.22 18.69
C SER A 312 7.77 1.68 17.23
N LEU A 313 6.73 2.41 16.84
CA LEU A 313 6.61 2.95 15.47
C LEU A 313 7.71 3.95 15.16
N ALA A 314 7.95 4.93 16.04
CA ALA A 314 9.02 5.92 15.85
C ALA A 314 10.40 5.24 15.70
N ARG A 315 10.70 4.25 16.57
CA ARG A 315 11.93 3.46 16.48
C ARG A 315 12.02 2.67 15.18
N ARG A 316 10.91 2.06 14.75
CA ARG A 316 10.88 1.29 13.50
C ARG A 316 11.09 2.17 12.27
N TYR A 317 10.50 3.36 12.26
CA TYR A 317 10.74 4.35 11.20
C TYR A 317 12.22 4.76 11.11
N GLY A 318 12.89 4.95 12.25
CA GLY A 318 14.33 5.20 12.28
C GLY A 318 15.13 4.08 11.65
N GLN A 319 14.86 2.83 12.04
CA GLN A 319 15.55 1.66 11.49
C GLN A 319 15.36 1.52 9.97
N VAL A 320 14.14 1.76 9.49
CA VAL A 320 13.86 1.68 8.04
C VAL A 320 14.51 2.82 7.29
N LEU A 321 14.53 4.03 7.87
CA LEU A 321 15.20 5.17 7.26
C LEU A 321 16.72 4.97 7.15
N ASP A 322 17.35 4.37 8.16
CA ASP A 322 18.80 4.07 8.12
C ASP A 322 19.12 3.09 6.99
N ILE A 323 18.29 2.04 6.81
CA ILE A 323 18.44 1.10 5.70
C ILE A 323 18.19 1.80 4.34
N LEU A 324 17.21 2.71 4.26
CA LEU A 324 16.96 3.50 3.05
C LEU A 324 18.17 4.37 2.69
N ARG A 325 18.80 5.03 3.68
CA ARG A 325 20.01 5.85 3.50
C ARG A 325 21.17 5.09 2.88
N GLU A 326 21.32 3.79 3.20
CA GLU A 326 22.37 2.94 2.63
C GLU A 326 22.14 2.63 1.14
N MET A 327 20.90 2.67 0.67
CA MET A 327 20.52 2.27 -0.69
C MET A 327 20.09 3.46 -1.57
N ALA A 328 19.76 4.60 -0.97
CA ALA A 328 19.30 5.77 -1.69
C ALA A 328 20.40 6.34 -2.59
N PRO A 329 20.10 6.72 -3.85
CA PRO A 329 21.07 7.35 -4.76
C PRO A 329 21.34 8.82 -4.45
N PHE A 330 20.72 9.38 -3.41
CA PHE A 330 20.83 10.77 -2.95
C PHE A 330 20.72 10.85 -1.43
N PRO A 331 21.21 11.94 -0.79
CA PRO A 331 21.05 12.13 0.64
C PRO A 331 19.58 12.36 1.00
N ILE A 332 19.11 11.74 2.10
CA ILE A 332 17.77 11.97 2.62
C ILE A 332 17.84 13.06 3.69
N GLU A 333 17.36 14.25 3.36
CA GLU A 333 17.48 15.46 4.18
C GLU A 333 16.23 15.77 5.01
N LYS A 334 15.05 15.25 4.60
CA LYS A 334 13.78 15.43 5.29
C LYS A 334 12.86 14.22 5.11
N LEU A 335 11.92 14.04 6.04
CA LEU A 335 10.86 13.04 5.97
C LEU A 335 9.52 13.75 5.84
N HIS A 336 8.79 13.52 4.76
CA HIS A 336 7.41 13.95 4.62
C HIS A 336 6.45 12.87 5.16
N VAL A 337 5.65 13.23 6.17
CA VAL A 337 4.60 12.34 6.71
C VAL A 337 3.26 12.75 6.12
N ILE A 338 2.66 11.88 5.33
CA ILE A 338 1.39 12.10 4.61
C ILE A 338 0.30 11.12 5.10
N GLY A 339 -0.95 11.38 4.72
CA GLY A 339 -2.10 10.59 5.15
C GLY A 339 -2.57 10.97 6.57
N GLY A 340 -3.50 10.19 7.12
CA GLY A 340 -4.14 10.48 8.41
C GLY A 340 -3.18 10.62 9.57
N GLY A 341 -2.09 9.84 9.57
CA GLY A 341 -1.05 9.89 10.60
C GLY A 341 -0.27 11.19 10.66
N SER A 342 -0.29 12.03 9.61
CA SER A 342 0.32 13.36 9.62
C SER A 342 -0.26 14.28 10.70
N LYS A 343 -1.50 14.03 11.13
CA LYS A 343 -2.18 14.77 12.22
C LYS A 343 -1.65 14.41 13.62
N ASN A 344 -0.89 13.31 13.77
CA ASN A 344 -0.36 12.89 15.06
C ASN A 344 0.96 13.60 15.38
N ALA A 345 0.85 14.82 15.93
CA ALA A 345 2.01 15.67 16.23
C ALA A 345 2.99 15.01 17.23
N LEU A 346 2.50 14.17 18.16
CA LEU A 346 3.36 13.46 19.11
C LEU A 346 4.23 12.42 18.39
N LEU A 347 3.62 11.54 17.59
CA LEU A 347 4.35 10.51 16.87
C LEU A 347 5.33 11.14 15.86
N ASN A 348 4.93 12.23 15.18
CA ASN A 348 5.81 12.96 14.26
C ASN A 348 7.03 13.53 14.99
N ARG A 349 6.86 14.10 16.19
CA ARG A 349 7.96 14.59 17.04
C ARG A 349 8.87 13.44 17.48
N MET A 350 8.29 12.36 18.03
CA MET A 350 9.06 11.18 18.43
C MET A 350 9.85 10.59 17.25
N THR A 351 9.27 10.62 16.07
CA THR A 351 9.93 10.19 14.84
C THR A 351 11.11 11.11 14.51
N ALA A 352 10.90 12.45 14.54
CA ALA A 352 11.97 13.42 14.28
C ALA A 352 13.15 13.27 15.26
N ASP A 353 12.84 13.05 16.54
CA ASP A 353 13.85 12.83 17.59
C ASP A 353 14.70 11.57 17.32
N VAL A 354 14.07 10.52 16.80
CA VAL A 354 14.77 9.25 16.47
C VAL A 354 15.59 9.36 15.20
N ILE A 355 15.05 9.98 14.13
CA ILE A 355 15.70 9.99 12.80
C ILE A 355 16.73 11.11 12.60
N GLY A 356 16.70 12.13 13.44
CA GLY A 356 17.65 13.24 13.45
C GLY A 356 17.57 14.19 12.24
N ILE A 357 16.47 14.14 11.46
CA ILE A 357 16.20 15.07 10.36
C ILE A 357 14.77 15.66 10.49
N PRO A 358 14.48 16.80 9.84
CA PRO A 358 13.16 17.41 9.87
C PRO A 358 12.05 16.47 9.40
N VAL A 359 10.94 16.46 10.13
CA VAL A 359 9.67 15.83 9.74
C VAL A 359 8.69 16.92 9.31
N VAL A 360 8.21 16.82 8.09
CA VAL A 360 7.22 17.73 7.49
C VAL A 360 5.89 16.98 7.41
N ALA A 361 4.89 17.45 8.17
CA ALA A 361 3.60 16.79 8.29
C ALA A 361 2.55 17.36 7.34
N GLY A 362 1.87 16.50 6.61
CA GLY A 362 0.81 16.81 5.66
C GLY A 362 1.23 16.64 4.18
N PRO A 363 0.23 16.62 3.28
CA PRO A 363 -1.20 16.73 3.53
C PRO A 363 -1.82 15.46 4.17
N SER A 364 -2.92 15.65 4.92
CA SER A 364 -3.63 14.51 5.53
C SER A 364 -4.49 13.74 4.53
N GLU A 365 -5.03 14.45 3.54
CA GLU A 365 -5.84 13.89 2.45
C GLU A 365 -4.98 13.72 1.17
N ALA A 366 -3.76 13.23 1.35
CA ALA A 366 -2.76 13.15 0.27
C ALA A 366 -3.27 12.34 -0.93
N THR A 367 -3.93 11.21 -0.70
CA THR A 367 -4.48 10.35 -1.75
C THR A 367 -5.45 11.14 -2.65
N ALA A 368 -6.44 11.81 -2.06
CA ALA A 368 -7.42 12.59 -2.82
C ALA A 368 -6.76 13.76 -3.58
N ILE A 369 -5.79 14.43 -2.95
CA ILE A 369 -5.05 15.52 -3.59
C ILE A 369 -4.25 14.99 -4.79
N GLY A 370 -3.49 13.92 -4.63
CA GLY A 370 -2.70 13.34 -5.72
C GLY A 370 -3.56 12.80 -6.86
N ASN A 371 -4.69 12.16 -6.54
CA ASN A 371 -5.70 11.77 -7.52
C ASN A 371 -6.17 12.96 -8.35
N CYS A 372 -6.59 14.05 -7.69
CA CYS A 372 -7.00 15.28 -8.39
C CYS A 372 -5.86 15.91 -9.21
N MET A 373 -4.61 15.87 -8.71
CA MET A 373 -3.45 16.38 -9.44
C MET A 373 -3.19 15.61 -10.73
N VAL A 374 -3.27 14.28 -10.70
CA VAL A 374 -3.12 13.44 -11.91
C VAL A 374 -4.22 13.75 -12.92
N GLN A 375 -5.47 13.93 -12.48
CA GLN A 375 -6.57 14.32 -13.35
C GLN A 375 -6.35 15.72 -13.94
N ALA A 376 -5.94 16.70 -13.14
CA ALA A 376 -5.66 18.07 -13.60
C ALA A 376 -4.51 18.10 -14.62
N LYS A 377 -3.47 17.25 -14.42
CA LYS A 377 -2.38 17.09 -15.38
C LYS A 377 -2.87 16.46 -16.69
N ALA A 378 -3.69 15.41 -16.62
CA ALA A 378 -4.30 14.78 -17.80
C ALA A 378 -5.19 15.75 -18.58
N ALA A 379 -5.84 16.68 -17.91
CA ALA A 379 -6.64 17.76 -18.52
C ALA A 379 -5.80 18.95 -19.03
N GLY A 380 -4.47 18.96 -18.82
CA GLY A 380 -3.59 20.07 -19.22
C GLY A 380 -3.74 21.33 -18.37
N ILE A 381 -4.38 21.23 -17.19
CA ILE A 381 -4.57 22.36 -16.25
C ILE A 381 -3.29 22.68 -15.50
N VAL A 382 -2.52 21.63 -15.16
CA VAL A 382 -1.20 21.74 -14.53
C VAL A 382 -0.15 21.01 -15.38
N THR A 383 1.10 21.50 -15.37
CA THR A 383 2.20 20.93 -16.19
C THR A 383 3.14 20.04 -15.39
N ASP A 384 3.29 20.30 -14.10
CA ASP A 384 4.16 19.57 -13.18
C ASP A 384 3.48 19.35 -11.82
N ARG A 385 4.20 18.74 -10.88
CA ARG A 385 3.69 18.46 -9.53
C ARG A 385 3.84 19.62 -8.54
N ASN A 386 4.63 20.64 -8.88
CA ASN A 386 5.07 21.70 -7.96
C ASN A 386 4.34 23.01 -8.21
#